data_1067e5b2e3a6bb8742a3bf1d86ee2f8a
#
_entry.id   1067e5b2e3a6bb8742a3bf1d86ee2f8a
#
_cell.length_a   1.000
_cell.length_b   1.000
_cell.length_c   1.000
_cell.angle_alpha   90.00
_cell.angle_beta   90.00
_cell.angle_gamma   90.00
#
_symmetry.space_group_name_H-M   'P 1'
#
loop_
_entity.id
_entity.type
_entity.pdbx_description
1 polymer ?
#
loop_
_entity_poly.entity_id
_entity_poly.type
_entity_poly.pdbx_seq_one_letter_code
_entity_poly.pdbx_strand_id
1 'polypeptide(L)'
;MLAAAGCTTREAESRKAEPTVVHTAVAFDGADYENQVAKTAHGQRLATLFACAACHGADYSGNDFGAAIPIVKGLWASNISLAIPAMSDAALERLLREGVHPDREIYLMPSKQTQFLSEPDMAALIAFLRTIPPVGKPTPLPPPGFEAAVTARLPDDYWLTLKEGEKRGYHNSAEEVTYFAANQPPDLGPQSARGRMIASSICSACHGAALDGLGEPAGDIQGALAYDDAAFDRLLTESIDRTGKQVKVEWGSGHEANRLTAAERRDVIAYVRALAGSRKR
;
A
#
# COMPACT_ATOMS: atom_id res chain seq x y z
N MET A 1 -38.51 -54.35 1.93
CA MET A 1 -38.29 -53.05 2.60
C MET A 1 -36.82 -52.69 2.48
N LEU A 2 -36.49 -51.86 1.51
CA LEU A 2 -35.11 -51.34 1.33
C LEU A 2 -35.11 -49.88 1.84
N ALA A 3 -34.29 -49.59 2.84
CA ALA A 3 -34.05 -48.26 3.32
C ALA A 3 -32.93 -47.59 2.49
N ALA A 4 -33.27 -46.52 1.79
CA ALA A 4 -32.29 -45.68 1.09
C ALA A 4 -31.61 -44.73 2.09
N ALA A 5 -30.31 -44.90 2.25
CA ALA A 5 -29.46 -43.95 3.00
C ALA A 5 -29.16 -42.75 2.10
N GLY A 6 -29.69 -41.60 2.42
CA GLY A 6 -29.35 -40.33 1.77
C GLY A 6 -28.01 -39.85 2.23
N CYS A 7 -27.02 -39.79 1.33
CA CYS A 7 -25.80 -39.03 1.51
C CYS A 7 -26.09 -37.54 1.32
N THR A 8 -26.14 -36.79 2.41
CA THR A 8 -26.06 -35.32 2.36
C THR A 8 -24.59 -34.91 2.24
N THR A 9 -24.19 -34.58 1.03
CA THR A 9 -22.93 -33.87 0.78
C THR A 9 -23.07 -32.47 1.34
N ARG A 10 -22.42 -32.24 2.46
CA ARG A 10 -22.24 -30.91 3.06
C ARG A 10 -21.18 -30.20 2.25
N GLU A 11 -21.62 -29.40 1.27
CA GLU A 11 -20.74 -28.42 0.64
C GLU A 11 -20.24 -27.46 1.72
N ALA A 12 -18.95 -27.58 2.04
CA ALA A 12 -18.25 -26.61 2.83
C ALA A 12 -18.03 -25.37 1.93
N GLU A 13 -18.97 -24.43 1.96
CA GLU A 13 -18.72 -23.08 1.47
C GLU A 13 -17.50 -22.51 2.21
N SER A 14 -16.39 -22.43 1.49
CA SER A 14 -15.24 -21.62 1.87
C SER A 14 -15.69 -20.17 1.93
N ARG A 15 -16.15 -19.71 3.08
CA ARG A 15 -16.32 -18.29 3.35
C ARG A 15 -14.93 -17.69 3.27
N LYS A 16 -14.62 -17.00 2.16
CA LYS A 16 -13.50 -16.05 2.10
C LYS A 16 -13.72 -15.08 3.27
N ALA A 17 -12.77 -15.01 4.18
CA ALA A 17 -12.82 -14.05 5.28
C ALA A 17 -12.94 -12.65 4.66
N GLU A 18 -13.96 -11.91 5.04
CA GLU A 18 -14.06 -10.50 4.64
C GLU A 18 -12.89 -9.74 5.28
N PRO A 19 -12.18 -8.91 4.50
CA PRO A 19 -11.08 -8.12 5.06
C PRO A 19 -11.60 -7.24 6.19
N THR A 20 -10.93 -7.31 7.34
CA THR A 20 -11.27 -6.46 8.49
C THR A 20 -10.68 -5.08 8.23
N VAL A 21 -11.52 -4.09 7.99
CA VAL A 21 -11.10 -2.69 7.83
C VAL A 21 -10.47 -2.20 9.12
N VAL A 22 -9.22 -1.73 9.04
CA VAL A 22 -8.48 -1.19 10.18
C VAL A 22 -8.74 0.31 10.25
N HIS A 23 -9.67 0.73 11.12
CA HIS A 23 -9.90 2.15 11.39
C HIS A 23 -8.89 2.65 12.42
N THR A 24 -8.05 3.61 12.03
CA THR A 24 -7.12 4.24 12.97
C THR A 24 -7.70 5.54 13.53
N ALA A 25 -7.47 5.80 14.81
CA ALA A 25 -7.84 7.06 15.46
C ALA A 25 -6.82 8.19 15.17
N VAL A 26 -5.68 7.85 14.58
CA VAL A 26 -4.60 8.78 14.25
C VAL A 26 -4.56 9.07 12.76
N ALA A 27 -4.20 10.30 12.40
CA ALA A 27 -4.25 10.80 11.04
C ALA A 27 -2.93 11.43 10.61
N PHE A 28 -2.77 11.63 9.31
CA PHE A 28 -1.71 12.46 8.73
C PHE A 28 -1.95 13.95 9.03
N ASP A 29 -0.89 14.75 9.01
CA ASP A 29 -0.98 16.20 9.17
C ASP A 29 -1.89 16.80 8.08
N GLY A 30 -2.83 17.65 8.49
CA GLY A 30 -3.80 18.29 7.61
C GLY A 30 -5.15 17.60 7.54
N ALA A 31 -5.38 16.55 8.34
CA ALA A 31 -6.68 15.87 8.43
C ALA A 31 -7.73 16.65 9.23
N ASP A 32 -7.33 17.74 9.88
CA ASP A 32 -8.16 18.67 10.64
C ASP A 32 -8.72 19.85 9.79
N TYR A 33 -8.93 19.60 8.50
CA TYR A 33 -9.38 20.60 7.54
C TYR A 33 -10.75 21.22 7.90
N GLU A 34 -10.86 22.55 7.79
CA GLU A 34 -12.07 23.30 8.15
C GLU A 34 -13.06 23.52 6.99
N ASN A 35 -12.62 23.29 5.74
CA ASN A 35 -13.44 23.56 4.56
C ASN A 35 -13.05 22.64 3.39
N GLN A 36 -13.85 22.67 2.32
CA GLN A 36 -13.68 21.80 1.16
C GLN A 36 -12.37 22.07 0.41
N VAL A 37 -11.87 23.28 0.37
CA VAL A 37 -10.59 23.60 -0.29
C VAL A 37 -9.43 22.96 0.46
N ALA A 38 -9.39 23.13 1.78
CA ALA A 38 -8.39 22.51 2.63
C ALA A 38 -8.50 20.97 2.60
N LYS A 39 -9.72 20.42 2.61
CA LYS A 39 -9.97 18.98 2.44
C LYS A 39 -9.36 18.45 1.14
N THR A 40 -9.64 19.11 0.02
CA THR A 40 -9.11 18.69 -1.28
C THR A 40 -7.59 18.82 -1.36
N ALA A 41 -7.02 19.89 -0.79
CA ALA A 41 -5.57 20.07 -0.72
C ALA A 41 -4.88 18.98 0.11
N HIS A 42 -5.49 18.59 1.25
CA HIS A 42 -5.02 17.45 2.04
C HIS A 42 -5.09 16.15 1.24
N GLY A 43 -6.18 15.90 0.54
CA GLY A 43 -6.31 14.73 -0.35
C GLY A 43 -5.26 14.69 -1.47
N GLN A 44 -4.95 15.84 -2.08
CA GLN A 44 -3.87 15.97 -3.06
C GLN A 44 -2.50 15.66 -2.46
N ARG A 45 -2.24 16.12 -1.24
CA ARG A 45 -1.03 15.77 -0.50
C ARG A 45 -0.94 14.27 -0.27
N LEU A 46 -2.02 13.61 0.16
CA LEU A 46 -2.07 12.17 0.35
C LEU A 46 -1.85 11.41 -0.98
N ALA A 47 -2.48 11.83 -2.07
CA ALA A 47 -2.26 11.24 -3.39
C ALA A 47 -0.78 11.33 -3.84
N THR A 48 -0.09 12.42 -3.45
CA THR A 48 1.35 12.57 -3.67
C THR A 48 2.17 11.64 -2.76
N LEU A 49 1.79 11.58 -1.48
CA LEU A 49 2.45 10.74 -0.46
C LEU A 49 2.38 9.25 -0.82
N PHE A 50 1.24 8.80 -1.35
CA PHE A 50 1.03 7.43 -1.83
C PHE A 50 1.42 7.23 -3.31
N ALA A 51 2.06 8.24 -3.92
CA ALA A 51 2.59 8.17 -5.29
C ALA A 51 1.57 7.73 -6.35
N CYS A 52 0.30 8.12 -6.23
CA CYS A 52 -0.76 7.69 -7.16
C CYS A 52 -0.42 7.99 -8.62
N ALA A 53 0.15 9.17 -8.91
CA ALA A 53 0.54 9.58 -10.25
C ALA A 53 1.71 8.75 -10.82
N ALA A 54 2.53 8.10 -9.99
CA ALA A 54 3.64 7.29 -10.47
C ALA A 54 3.15 6.08 -11.30
N CYS A 55 2.02 5.49 -10.91
CA CYS A 55 1.40 4.40 -11.65
C CYS A 55 0.36 4.92 -12.65
N HIS A 56 -0.52 5.86 -12.23
CA HIS A 56 -1.66 6.29 -13.02
C HIS A 56 -1.35 7.42 -14.01
N GLY A 57 -0.08 7.86 -14.14
CA GLY A 57 0.33 8.98 -14.97
C GLY A 57 0.13 10.35 -14.29
N ALA A 58 0.88 11.36 -14.74
CA ALA A 58 0.87 12.69 -14.13
C ALA A 58 -0.50 13.39 -14.24
N ASP A 59 -1.28 13.06 -15.26
CA ASP A 59 -2.65 13.53 -15.52
C ASP A 59 -3.71 12.49 -15.16
N TYR A 60 -3.32 11.37 -14.53
CA TYR A 60 -4.18 10.26 -14.15
C TYR A 60 -4.87 9.53 -15.32
N SER A 61 -4.35 9.66 -16.54
CA SER A 61 -4.86 8.99 -17.75
C SER A 61 -4.50 7.51 -17.86
N GLY A 62 -3.76 6.98 -16.89
CA GLY A 62 -3.28 5.62 -16.87
C GLY A 62 -1.91 5.45 -17.54
N ASN A 63 -1.32 4.26 -17.37
CA ASN A 63 0.01 3.96 -17.91
C ASN A 63 0.16 2.45 -18.17
N ASP A 64 0.98 2.07 -19.17
CA ASP A 64 1.38 0.68 -19.41
C ASP A 64 2.42 0.26 -18.37
N PHE A 65 1.94 -0.32 -17.28
CA PHE A 65 2.80 -0.77 -16.19
C PHE A 65 3.64 -1.98 -16.60
N GLY A 66 3.09 -2.83 -17.46
CA GLY A 66 3.79 -3.99 -18.00
C GLY A 66 4.93 -3.66 -18.96
N ALA A 67 4.95 -2.46 -19.55
CA ALA A 67 6.09 -1.98 -20.34
C ALA A 67 7.27 -1.60 -19.42
N ALA A 68 6.98 -1.02 -18.25
CA ALA A 68 8.00 -0.66 -17.26
C ALA A 68 8.50 -1.88 -16.47
N ILE A 69 7.61 -2.85 -16.19
CA ILE A 69 7.89 -4.05 -15.40
C ILE A 69 7.51 -5.29 -16.21
N PRO A 70 8.44 -5.87 -17.00
CA PRO A 70 8.14 -6.95 -17.95
C PRO A 70 7.49 -8.19 -17.33
N ILE A 71 7.73 -8.45 -16.05
CA ILE A 71 7.16 -9.60 -15.33
C ILE A 71 5.63 -9.53 -15.28
N VAL A 72 5.07 -8.31 -15.20
CA VAL A 72 3.62 -8.04 -15.21
C VAL A 72 3.13 -7.57 -16.57
N LYS A 73 3.74 -8.04 -17.63
CA LYS A 73 3.35 -7.71 -19.02
C LYS A 73 1.86 -7.88 -19.23
N GLY A 74 1.21 -6.84 -19.72
CA GLY A 74 -0.24 -6.77 -19.96
C GLY A 74 -1.01 -6.09 -18.82
N LEU A 75 -0.33 -5.66 -17.75
CA LEU A 75 -0.95 -4.85 -16.71
C LEU A 75 -0.86 -3.36 -17.08
N TRP A 76 -2.00 -2.73 -17.07
CA TRP A 76 -2.13 -1.28 -17.19
C TRP A 76 -2.63 -0.70 -15.87
N ALA A 77 -2.01 0.35 -15.40
CA ALA A 77 -2.61 1.20 -14.38
C ALA A 77 -3.81 1.93 -15.01
N SER A 78 -4.96 1.83 -14.39
CA SER A 78 -6.22 2.34 -14.95
C SER A 78 -6.17 3.85 -15.20
N ASN A 79 -6.84 4.31 -16.27
CA ASN A 79 -7.20 5.72 -16.40
C ASN A 79 -8.25 6.06 -15.34
N ILE A 80 -7.79 6.54 -14.18
CA ILE A 80 -8.67 6.83 -13.04
C ILE A 80 -9.46 8.12 -13.24
N SER A 81 -9.05 9.02 -14.14
CA SER A 81 -9.82 10.19 -14.50
C SER A 81 -11.18 9.83 -15.13
N LEU A 82 -11.27 8.66 -15.78
CA LEU A 82 -12.49 8.12 -16.36
C LEU A 82 -13.18 7.09 -15.44
N ALA A 83 -12.40 6.31 -14.68
CA ALA A 83 -12.95 5.24 -13.84
C ALA A 83 -13.64 5.78 -12.57
N ILE A 84 -13.03 6.76 -11.89
CA ILE A 84 -13.54 7.32 -10.63
C ILE A 84 -14.94 7.95 -10.76
N PRO A 85 -15.28 8.73 -11.80
CA PRO A 85 -16.62 9.28 -11.95
C PRO A 85 -17.75 8.23 -12.01
N ALA A 86 -17.44 7.00 -12.46
CA ALA A 86 -18.40 5.91 -12.53
C ALA A 86 -18.60 5.14 -11.23
N MET A 87 -17.75 5.37 -10.21
CA MET A 87 -17.81 4.67 -8.92
C MET A 87 -18.51 5.53 -7.86
N SER A 88 -19.28 4.91 -6.97
CA SER A 88 -19.73 5.57 -5.73
C SER A 88 -18.54 5.80 -4.78
N ASP A 89 -18.68 6.73 -3.81
CA ASP A 89 -17.63 6.94 -2.81
C ASP A 89 -17.37 5.68 -1.97
N ALA A 90 -18.42 4.94 -1.62
CA ALA A 90 -18.29 3.67 -0.90
C ALA A 90 -17.52 2.61 -1.71
N ALA A 91 -17.76 2.50 -3.03
CA ALA A 91 -17.02 1.57 -3.88
C ALA A 91 -15.55 2.01 -4.05
N LEU A 92 -15.30 3.31 -4.16
CA LEU A 92 -13.94 3.86 -4.23
C LEU A 92 -13.19 3.67 -2.91
N GLU A 93 -13.84 3.93 -1.79
CA GLU A 93 -13.26 3.67 -0.47
C GLU A 93 -12.93 2.18 -0.28
N ARG A 94 -13.85 1.30 -0.65
CA ARG A 94 -13.63 -0.14 -0.60
C ARG A 94 -12.44 -0.57 -1.47
N LEU A 95 -12.29 0.00 -2.66
CA LEU A 95 -11.12 -0.25 -3.50
C LEU A 95 -9.83 0.22 -2.81
N LEU A 96 -9.83 1.42 -2.24
CA LEU A 96 -8.65 2.01 -1.59
C LEU A 96 -8.28 1.28 -0.30
N ARG A 97 -9.26 0.86 0.51
CA ARG A 97 -9.00 0.19 1.80
C ARG A 97 -8.81 -1.31 1.68
N GLU A 98 -9.60 -1.96 0.85
CA GLU A 98 -9.72 -3.42 0.82
C GLU A 98 -9.12 -4.04 -0.45
N GLY A 99 -8.74 -3.21 -1.44
CA GLY A 99 -8.27 -3.71 -2.73
C GLY A 99 -9.37 -4.37 -3.58
N VAL A 100 -10.64 -4.14 -3.23
CA VAL A 100 -11.80 -4.77 -3.88
C VAL A 100 -12.47 -3.82 -4.85
N HIS A 101 -12.47 -4.17 -6.13
CA HIS A 101 -13.25 -3.47 -7.17
C HIS A 101 -14.57 -4.22 -7.41
N PRO A 102 -15.70 -3.53 -7.70
CA PRO A 102 -16.99 -4.21 -7.88
C PRO A 102 -17.02 -5.24 -9.01
N ASP A 103 -16.25 -5.05 -10.07
CA ASP A 103 -16.40 -5.80 -11.32
C ASP A 103 -15.18 -6.66 -11.70
N ARG A 104 -14.06 -6.55 -11.03
CA ARG A 104 -12.83 -7.25 -11.40
C ARG A 104 -11.82 -7.35 -10.26
N GLU A 105 -10.89 -8.26 -10.40
CA GLU A 105 -9.69 -8.28 -9.56
C GLU A 105 -8.74 -7.13 -9.90
N ILE A 106 -8.04 -6.65 -8.88
CA ILE A 106 -7.06 -5.56 -8.97
C ILE A 106 -5.70 -6.09 -8.54
N TYR A 107 -4.68 -5.70 -9.27
CA TYR A 107 -3.30 -6.14 -9.06
C TYR A 107 -2.39 -4.93 -8.90
N LEU A 108 -1.41 -5.02 -8.00
CA LEU A 108 -0.41 -3.99 -7.69
C LEU A 108 -0.98 -2.63 -7.24
N MET A 109 -2.29 -2.49 -7.08
CA MET A 109 -2.86 -1.31 -6.44
C MET A 109 -2.48 -1.34 -4.95
N PRO A 110 -1.81 -0.30 -4.41
CA PRO A 110 -1.24 -0.37 -3.07
C PRO A 110 -2.28 -0.13 -1.97
N SER A 111 -3.46 -0.76 -2.07
CA SER A 111 -4.53 -0.72 -1.05
C SER A 111 -4.03 -1.22 0.30
N LYS A 112 -3.05 -2.14 0.30
CA LYS A 112 -2.32 -2.57 1.50
C LYS A 112 -1.68 -1.43 2.31
N GLN A 113 -1.42 -0.28 1.68
CA GLN A 113 -0.90 0.93 2.32
C GLN A 113 -2.03 1.87 2.74
N THR A 114 -2.99 2.11 1.86
CA THR A 114 -4.09 3.05 2.11
C THR A 114 -5.16 2.51 3.06
N GLN A 115 -5.16 1.21 3.36
CA GLN A 115 -6.05 0.63 4.37
C GLN A 115 -5.91 1.25 5.77
N PHE A 116 -4.75 1.80 6.09
CA PHE A 116 -4.47 2.39 7.40
C PHE A 116 -4.84 3.88 7.51
N LEU A 117 -5.37 4.47 6.47
CA LEU A 117 -5.83 5.86 6.51
C LEU A 117 -6.97 6.05 7.50
N SER A 118 -6.94 7.15 8.25
CA SER A 118 -8.07 7.57 9.07
C SER A 118 -9.29 7.92 8.22
N GLU A 119 -10.47 8.02 8.83
CA GLU A 119 -11.68 8.48 8.12
C GLU A 119 -11.49 9.86 7.47
N PRO A 120 -10.94 10.89 8.18
CA PRO A 120 -10.68 12.17 7.55
C PRO A 120 -9.69 12.10 6.40
N ASP A 121 -8.60 11.32 6.53
CA ASP A 121 -7.62 11.15 5.46
C ASP A 121 -8.25 10.51 4.22
N MET A 122 -9.01 9.43 4.39
CA MET A 122 -9.69 8.75 3.29
C MET A 122 -10.72 9.66 2.61
N ALA A 123 -11.53 10.35 3.40
CA ALA A 123 -12.51 11.29 2.87
C ALA A 123 -11.85 12.46 2.09
N ALA A 124 -10.68 12.91 2.53
CA ALA A 124 -9.92 13.94 1.82
C ALA A 124 -9.31 13.38 0.51
N LEU A 125 -8.74 12.18 0.54
CA LEU A 125 -8.21 11.52 -0.66
C LEU A 125 -9.30 11.35 -1.72
N ILE A 126 -10.47 10.82 -1.34
CA ILE A 126 -11.63 10.68 -2.25
C ILE A 126 -12.07 12.04 -2.79
N ALA A 127 -12.15 13.09 -1.94
CA ALA A 127 -12.51 14.43 -2.38
C ALA A 127 -11.55 14.98 -3.44
N PHE A 128 -10.26 14.78 -3.28
CA PHE A 128 -9.26 15.14 -4.31
C PHE A 128 -9.45 14.34 -5.60
N LEU A 129 -9.55 13.02 -5.50
CA LEU A 129 -9.70 12.15 -6.67
C LEU A 129 -10.93 12.51 -7.52
N ARG A 130 -12.01 13.02 -6.90
CA ARG A 130 -13.21 13.56 -7.59
C ARG A 130 -12.96 14.85 -8.36
N THR A 131 -11.88 15.56 -8.10
CA THR A 131 -11.54 16.80 -8.83
C THR A 131 -10.76 16.56 -10.11
N ILE A 132 -10.29 15.35 -10.36
CA ILE A 132 -9.47 15.02 -11.52
C ILE A 132 -10.32 15.14 -12.80
N PRO A 133 -9.94 16.02 -13.75
CA PRO A 133 -10.70 16.18 -14.97
C PRO A 133 -10.56 14.96 -15.89
N PRO A 134 -11.63 14.53 -16.57
CA PRO A 134 -11.56 13.40 -17.50
C PRO A 134 -10.61 13.67 -18.66
N VAL A 135 -9.67 12.76 -18.92
CA VAL A 135 -8.71 12.85 -20.03
C VAL A 135 -8.47 11.49 -20.68
N GLY A 136 -8.06 11.48 -21.93
CA GLY A 136 -7.60 10.29 -22.62
C GLY A 136 -8.70 9.27 -22.94
N LYS A 137 -8.32 7.98 -22.90
CA LYS A 137 -9.19 6.83 -23.20
C LYS A 137 -9.08 5.80 -22.08
N PRO A 138 -10.07 4.90 -21.91
CA PRO A 138 -9.95 3.76 -21.01
C PRO A 138 -8.69 2.92 -21.32
N THR A 139 -7.98 2.51 -20.31
CA THR A 139 -6.82 1.61 -20.45
C THR A 139 -7.29 0.16 -20.61
N PRO A 140 -6.49 -0.70 -21.27
CA PRO A 140 -6.79 -2.12 -21.38
C PRO A 140 -6.92 -2.80 -20.01
N LEU A 141 -7.76 -3.82 -19.93
CA LEU A 141 -7.80 -4.71 -18.79
C LEU A 141 -6.72 -5.79 -18.91
N PRO A 142 -6.28 -6.39 -17.79
CA PRO A 142 -5.40 -7.53 -17.83
C PRO A 142 -6.00 -8.66 -18.70
N PRO A 143 -5.18 -9.36 -19.51
CA PRO A 143 -5.68 -10.44 -20.36
C PRO A 143 -6.14 -11.63 -19.53
N PRO A 144 -7.02 -12.49 -20.06
CA PRO A 144 -7.41 -13.75 -19.41
C PRO A 144 -6.17 -14.58 -19.03
N GLY A 145 -6.17 -15.13 -17.82
CA GLY A 145 -5.05 -15.91 -17.30
C GLY A 145 -3.81 -15.07 -16.86
N PHE A 146 -3.98 -13.77 -16.71
CA PHE A 146 -2.92 -12.84 -16.33
C PHE A 146 -2.19 -13.29 -15.07
N GLU A 147 -2.90 -13.62 -13.98
CA GLU A 147 -2.32 -14.05 -12.72
C GLU A 147 -1.43 -15.29 -12.86
N ALA A 148 -1.92 -16.33 -13.51
CA ALA A 148 -1.15 -17.55 -13.77
C ALA A 148 0.09 -17.26 -14.63
N ALA A 149 -0.03 -16.37 -15.61
CA ALA A 149 1.08 -15.98 -16.46
C ALA A 149 2.13 -15.16 -15.72
N VAL A 150 1.75 -14.33 -14.76
CA VAL A 150 2.69 -13.60 -13.89
C VAL A 150 3.35 -14.58 -12.93
N THR A 151 2.59 -15.41 -12.23
CA THR A 151 3.11 -16.43 -11.30
C THR A 151 4.16 -17.32 -11.96
N ALA A 152 3.93 -17.73 -13.21
CA ALA A 152 4.90 -18.54 -13.97
C ALA A 152 6.20 -17.81 -14.35
N ARG A 153 6.23 -16.49 -14.26
CA ARG A 153 7.41 -15.65 -14.56
C ARG A 153 8.16 -15.20 -13.32
N LEU A 154 7.55 -15.35 -12.12
CA LEU A 154 8.19 -14.91 -10.89
C LEU A 154 9.44 -15.76 -10.61
N PRO A 155 10.62 -15.15 -10.42
CA PRO A 155 11.77 -15.83 -9.87
C PRO A 155 11.47 -16.35 -8.46
N ASP A 156 12.17 -17.39 -8.02
CA ASP A 156 11.98 -18.01 -6.71
C ASP A 156 12.24 -17.07 -5.53
N ASP A 157 13.02 -16.01 -5.74
CA ASP A 157 13.43 -15.02 -4.75
C ASP A 157 12.76 -13.63 -4.95
N TYR A 158 11.69 -13.56 -5.75
CA TYR A 158 11.10 -12.27 -6.11
C TYR A 158 10.35 -11.63 -4.93
N TRP A 159 10.63 -10.36 -4.70
CA TRP A 159 10.13 -9.55 -3.56
C TRP A 159 8.60 -9.33 -3.52
N LEU A 160 7.87 -9.56 -4.63
CA LEU A 160 6.40 -9.54 -4.64
C LEU A 160 5.79 -10.79 -4.00
N THR A 161 6.60 -11.71 -3.51
CA THR A 161 6.12 -12.91 -2.83
C THR A 161 5.97 -12.63 -1.34
N LEU A 162 4.84 -13.03 -0.78
CA LEU A 162 4.63 -13.07 0.66
C LEU A 162 5.63 -14.05 1.29
N LYS A 163 6.07 -13.81 2.53
CA LYS A 163 7.18 -14.43 3.25
C LYS A 163 7.36 -15.94 3.21
N GLU A 164 8.56 -16.34 3.64
CA GLU A 164 9.02 -17.73 3.84
C GLU A 164 7.95 -18.68 4.39
N GLY A 165 7.70 -19.77 3.65
CA GLY A 165 6.81 -20.86 4.03
C GLY A 165 5.44 -20.83 3.35
N GLU A 166 5.00 -19.72 2.78
CA GLU A 166 3.80 -19.67 1.95
C GLU A 166 4.14 -19.94 0.48
N LYS A 167 3.19 -20.54 -0.25
CA LYS A 167 3.35 -20.71 -1.70
C LYS A 167 3.56 -19.35 -2.32
N ARG A 168 4.75 -19.11 -2.83
CA ARG A 168 5.09 -17.91 -3.59
C ARG A 168 4.12 -17.82 -4.77
N GLY A 169 3.38 -16.72 -4.82
CA GLY A 169 2.40 -16.48 -5.86
C GLY A 169 2.20 -14.99 -6.05
N TYR A 170 1.70 -14.64 -7.21
CA TYR A 170 1.25 -13.30 -7.48
C TYR A 170 -0.15 -13.14 -6.89
N HIS A 171 -0.31 -12.17 -6.01
CA HIS A 171 -1.56 -11.95 -5.28
C HIS A 171 -2.30 -10.73 -5.83
N ASN A 172 -3.63 -10.76 -5.75
CA ASN A 172 -4.43 -9.58 -5.99
C ASN A 172 -4.36 -8.61 -4.80
N SER A 173 -4.79 -7.37 -5.01
CA SER A 173 -4.68 -6.32 -3.99
C SER A 173 -5.47 -6.62 -2.72
N ALA A 174 -6.58 -7.36 -2.78
CA ALA A 174 -7.36 -7.74 -1.60
C ALA A 174 -6.64 -8.78 -0.72
N GLU A 175 -5.94 -9.72 -1.33
CA GLU A 175 -5.09 -10.68 -0.62
C GLU A 175 -3.92 -9.97 0.07
N GLU A 176 -3.27 -9.02 -0.62
CA GLU A 176 -2.22 -8.19 -0.02
C GLU A 176 -2.74 -7.37 1.16
N VAL A 177 -3.92 -6.76 1.06
CA VAL A 177 -4.56 -6.03 2.17
C VAL A 177 -4.73 -6.93 3.38
N THR A 178 -5.28 -8.13 3.18
CA THR A 178 -5.50 -9.11 4.25
C THR A 178 -4.18 -9.51 4.92
N TYR A 179 -3.14 -9.77 4.13
CA TYR A 179 -1.84 -10.13 4.65
C TYR A 179 -1.21 -8.99 5.47
N PHE A 180 -1.22 -7.75 4.94
CA PHE A 180 -0.63 -6.60 5.62
C PHE A 180 -1.42 -6.22 6.89
N ALA A 181 -2.73 -6.42 6.92
CA ALA A 181 -3.54 -6.25 8.14
C ALA A 181 -3.15 -7.23 9.24
N ALA A 182 -2.96 -8.50 8.87
CA ALA A 182 -2.61 -9.57 9.81
C ALA A 182 -1.16 -9.51 10.32
N ASN A 183 -0.26 -8.91 9.54
CA ASN A 183 1.19 -8.89 9.82
C ASN A 183 1.72 -7.48 10.13
N GLN A 184 0.89 -6.59 10.64
CA GLN A 184 1.33 -5.25 11.02
C GLN A 184 2.48 -5.29 12.04
N PRO A 185 3.38 -4.29 12.02
CA PRO A 185 4.38 -4.15 13.05
C PRO A 185 3.70 -3.93 14.41
N PRO A 186 4.30 -4.39 15.53
CA PRO A 186 3.66 -4.42 16.83
C PRO A 186 3.21 -3.04 17.33
N ASP A 187 2.14 -3.03 18.10
CA ASP A 187 1.70 -1.86 18.86
C ASP A 187 2.63 -1.66 20.07
N LEU A 188 3.26 -0.51 20.15
CA LEU A 188 4.16 -0.12 21.23
C LEU A 188 3.51 0.91 22.18
N GLY A 189 2.19 1.02 22.14
CA GLY A 189 1.41 1.89 22.98
C GLY A 189 0.97 3.20 22.31
N PRO A 190 0.08 3.96 22.99
CA PRO A 190 -0.59 5.12 22.39
C PRO A 190 0.35 6.22 21.88
N GLN A 191 1.48 6.44 22.55
CA GLN A 191 2.49 7.42 22.15
C GLN A 191 3.19 7.06 20.83
N SER A 192 3.10 5.82 20.40
CA SER A 192 3.70 5.30 19.16
C SER A 192 2.68 5.11 18.04
N ALA A 193 1.40 5.31 18.30
CA ALA A 193 0.31 4.97 17.37
C ALA A 193 0.44 5.66 16.02
N ARG A 194 0.78 6.95 15.98
CA ARG A 194 0.97 7.69 14.73
C ARG A 194 2.19 7.23 13.96
N GLY A 195 3.32 7.04 14.64
CA GLY A 195 4.52 6.50 14.01
C GLY A 195 4.30 5.11 13.43
N ARG A 196 3.56 4.24 14.15
CA ARG A 196 3.14 2.93 13.67
C ARG A 196 2.26 3.03 12.43
N MET A 197 1.25 3.91 12.43
CA MET A 197 0.36 4.12 11.29
C MET A 197 1.15 4.57 10.07
N ILE A 198 2.04 5.57 10.21
CA ILE A 198 2.90 6.04 9.11
C ILE A 198 3.81 4.91 8.60
N ALA A 199 4.43 4.16 9.49
CA ALA A 199 5.30 3.04 9.12
C ALA A 199 4.54 1.94 8.37
N SER A 200 3.33 1.60 8.82
CA SER A 200 2.44 0.63 8.15
C SER A 200 1.93 1.13 6.79
N SER A 201 1.66 2.44 6.67
CA SER A 201 1.15 3.02 5.42
C SER A 201 2.24 3.28 4.39
N ILE A 202 3.44 3.68 4.81
CA ILE A 202 4.48 4.17 3.90
C ILE A 202 5.67 3.21 3.84
N CYS A 203 6.26 2.87 5.00
CA CYS A 203 7.51 2.11 5.02
C CYS A 203 7.32 0.65 4.65
N SER A 204 6.17 0.07 5.00
CA SER A 204 5.86 -1.34 4.77
C SER A 204 5.85 -1.74 3.30
N ALA A 205 5.63 -0.80 2.38
CA ALA A 205 5.67 -1.06 0.94
C ALA A 205 6.98 -1.68 0.47
N CYS A 206 8.09 -1.22 1.06
CA CYS A 206 9.45 -1.66 0.72
C CYS A 206 10.06 -2.53 1.83
N HIS A 207 9.73 -2.26 3.10
CA HIS A 207 10.32 -2.96 4.25
C HIS A 207 9.50 -4.15 4.76
N GLY A 208 8.43 -4.55 4.05
CA GLY A 208 7.56 -5.66 4.45
C GLY A 208 6.50 -5.27 5.50
N ALA A 209 5.44 -6.06 5.59
CA ALA A 209 4.30 -5.78 6.46
C ALA A 209 4.71 -5.59 7.92
N ALA A 210 5.63 -6.42 8.43
CA ALA A 210 6.17 -6.34 9.78
C ALA A 210 7.40 -5.43 9.91
N LEU A 211 7.86 -4.78 8.83
CA LEU A 211 9.10 -3.99 8.76
C LEU A 211 10.37 -4.82 9.06
N ASP A 212 10.39 -6.04 8.65
CA ASP A 212 11.50 -6.98 8.86
C ASP A 212 12.29 -7.26 7.57
N GLY A 213 12.05 -6.45 6.54
CA GLY A 213 12.72 -6.49 5.25
C GLY A 213 12.02 -7.40 4.25
N LEU A 214 12.22 -7.09 2.98
CA LEU A 214 11.82 -7.92 1.84
C LEU A 214 13.05 -8.46 1.08
N GLY A 215 14.25 -8.24 1.61
CA GLY A 215 15.52 -8.48 0.93
C GLY A 215 16.15 -7.18 0.43
N GLU A 216 17.23 -7.27 -0.35
CA GLU A 216 17.87 -6.08 -0.95
C GLU A 216 16.92 -5.40 -1.97
N PRO A 217 16.86 -4.04 -2.01
CA PRO A 217 17.65 -3.11 -1.18
C PRO A 217 16.99 -2.71 0.14
N ALA A 218 15.77 -3.17 0.42
CA ALA A 218 14.97 -2.77 1.58
C ALA A 218 15.09 -3.77 2.73
N GLY A 219 16.18 -3.70 3.46
CA GLY A 219 16.45 -4.56 4.61
C GLY A 219 15.56 -4.31 5.83
N ASP A 220 15.79 -5.11 6.87
CA ASP A 220 15.18 -4.94 8.20
C ASP A 220 15.49 -3.54 8.77
N ILE A 221 14.49 -2.92 9.37
CA ILE A 221 14.62 -1.61 10.02
C ILE A 221 15.57 -1.58 11.22
N GLN A 222 16.12 -2.70 11.66
CA GLN A 222 17.12 -2.73 12.74
C GLN A 222 18.32 -1.81 12.46
N GLY A 223 18.65 -1.59 11.20
CA GLY A 223 19.62 -0.59 10.78
C GLY A 223 19.34 0.83 11.28
N ALA A 224 18.10 1.15 11.60
CA ALA A 224 17.67 2.45 12.13
C ALA A 224 18.39 2.85 13.43
N LEU A 225 18.81 1.87 14.25
CA LEU A 225 19.55 2.12 15.49
C LEU A 225 20.96 2.70 15.27
N ALA A 226 21.48 2.61 14.06
CA ALA A 226 22.80 3.16 13.71
C ALA A 226 22.76 4.64 13.27
N TYR A 227 21.55 5.22 13.16
CA TYR A 227 21.35 6.61 12.73
C TYR A 227 21.13 7.50 13.96
N ASP A 228 21.81 8.65 14.04
CA ASP A 228 21.38 9.76 14.89
C ASP A 228 20.14 10.45 14.28
N ASP A 229 19.57 11.44 14.99
CA ASP A 229 18.34 12.09 14.55
C ASP A 229 18.52 12.86 13.23
N ALA A 230 19.64 13.58 13.09
CA ALA A 230 19.92 14.37 11.90
C ALA A 230 20.18 13.49 10.67
N ALA A 231 20.94 12.41 10.84
CA ALA A 231 21.20 11.46 9.76
C ALA A 231 19.92 10.71 9.35
N PHE A 232 19.04 10.39 10.31
CA PHE A 232 17.79 9.72 9.99
C PHE A 232 16.81 10.68 9.27
N ASP A 233 16.68 11.91 9.74
CA ASP A 233 15.87 12.92 9.05
C ASP A 233 16.37 13.16 7.63
N ARG A 234 17.68 13.24 7.44
CA ARG A 234 18.30 13.37 6.12
C ARG A 234 18.03 12.15 5.22
N LEU A 235 18.05 10.93 5.77
CA LEU A 235 17.66 9.75 5.02
C LEU A 235 16.23 9.88 4.48
N LEU A 236 15.29 10.35 5.31
CA LEU A 236 13.89 10.49 4.94
C LEU A 236 13.60 11.70 4.04
N THR A 237 14.45 12.71 4.01
CA THR A 237 14.25 13.93 3.23
C THR A 237 15.06 14.01 1.95
N GLU A 238 16.23 13.38 1.94
CA GLU A 238 17.20 13.49 0.84
C GLU A 238 17.63 12.12 0.29
N SER A 239 17.17 11.02 0.90
CA SER A 239 17.63 9.65 0.61
C SER A 239 19.15 9.48 0.75
N ILE A 240 19.78 10.20 1.67
CA ILE A 240 21.19 10.08 1.97
C ILE A 240 21.36 9.25 3.25
N ASP A 241 22.07 8.14 3.15
CA ASP A 241 22.35 7.26 4.28
C ASP A 241 23.34 7.93 5.29
N ARG A 242 23.55 7.25 6.44
CA ARG A 242 24.46 7.72 7.50
C ARG A 242 25.93 7.85 7.05
N THR A 243 26.31 7.21 5.92
CA THR A 243 27.65 7.28 5.36
C THR A 243 27.80 8.42 4.33
N GLY A 244 26.71 9.14 4.02
CA GLY A 244 26.65 10.18 3.01
C GLY A 244 26.39 9.66 1.60
N LYS A 245 26.05 8.38 1.44
CA LYS A 245 25.76 7.78 0.13
C LYS A 245 24.27 7.95 -0.20
N GLN A 246 24.00 8.28 -1.47
CA GLN A 246 22.64 8.31 -2.00
C GLN A 246 22.04 6.89 -2.03
N VAL A 247 20.92 6.69 -1.34
CA VAL A 247 20.11 5.48 -1.44
C VAL A 247 19.27 5.59 -2.70
N LYS A 248 19.45 4.66 -3.60
CA LYS A 248 18.65 4.54 -4.83
C LYS A 248 17.79 3.29 -4.75
N VAL A 249 16.53 3.41 -5.11
CA VAL A 249 15.65 2.27 -5.31
C VAL A 249 15.44 2.06 -6.80
N GLU A 250 15.45 0.82 -7.23
CA GLU A 250 15.39 0.45 -8.66
C GLU A 250 14.08 0.90 -9.33
N TRP A 251 13.00 0.97 -8.55
CA TRP A 251 11.64 1.16 -9.04
C TRP A 251 11.03 2.51 -8.66
N GLY A 252 11.84 3.52 -8.40
CA GLY A 252 11.29 4.83 -8.07
C GLY A 252 12.22 5.77 -7.34
N SER A 253 11.62 6.74 -6.72
CA SER A 253 12.29 7.71 -5.85
C SER A 253 12.64 7.03 -4.53
N GLY A 254 13.70 7.52 -3.88
CA GLY A 254 14.06 7.09 -2.54
C GLY A 254 13.09 7.60 -1.46
N HIS A 255 13.55 7.64 -0.22
CA HIS A 255 12.72 8.05 0.92
C HIS A 255 12.19 9.49 0.80
N GLU A 256 12.90 10.39 0.10
CA GLU A 256 12.53 11.79 -0.12
C GLU A 256 11.20 11.96 -0.86
N ALA A 257 10.80 10.96 -1.65
CA ALA A 257 9.54 11.00 -2.38
C ALA A 257 8.31 11.01 -1.48
N ASN A 258 8.41 10.44 -0.29
CA ASN A 258 7.29 10.33 0.64
C ASN A 258 6.82 11.67 1.19
N ARG A 259 7.66 12.72 1.18
CA ARG A 259 7.29 14.09 1.58
C ARG A 259 6.55 14.18 2.91
N LEU A 260 6.97 13.39 3.89
CA LEU A 260 6.46 13.46 5.25
C LEU A 260 6.75 14.83 5.87
N THR A 261 5.83 15.36 6.66
CA THR A 261 6.09 16.57 7.44
C THR A 261 7.14 16.32 8.51
N ALA A 262 7.70 17.38 9.08
CA ALA A 262 8.68 17.23 10.17
C ALA A 262 8.08 16.52 11.41
N ALA A 263 6.80 16.72 11.69
CA ALA A 263 6.11 16.02 12.79
C ALA A 263 5.93 14.53 12.47
N GLU A 264 5.47 14.21 11.27
CA GLU A 264 5.33 12.83 10.80
C GLU A 264 6.67 12.08 10.80
N ARG A 265 7.75 12.73 10.35
CA ARG A 265 9.09 12.13 10.41
C ARG A 265 9.56 11.86 11.84
N ARG A 266 9.35 12.80 12.77
CA ARG A 266 9.68 12.57 14.19
C ARG A 266 8.94 11.37 14.75
N ASP A 267 7.64 11.25 14.47
CA ASP A 267 6.82 10.17 15.00
C ASP A 267 7.22 8.80 14.43
N VAL A 268 7.46 8.72 13.12
CA VAL A 268 7.89 7.45 12.50
C VAL A 268 9.31 7.08 12.90
N ILE A 269 10.24 8.01 13.04
CA ILE A 269 11.60 7.76 13.53
C ILE A 269 11.55 7.21 14.96
N ALA A 270 10.77 7.85 15.83
CA ALA A 270 10.61 7.40 17.21
C ALA A 270 10.05 5.96 17.27
N TYR A 271 9.01 5.68 16.49
CA TYR A 271 8.42 4.35 16.43
C TYR A 271 9.40 3.29 15.89
N VAL A 272 10.04 3.56 14.75
CA VAL A 272 10.97 2.61 14.11
C VAL A 272 12.16 2.29 15.01
N ARG A 273 12.70 3.27 15.73
CA ARG A 273 13.76 3.02 16.72
C ARG A 273 13.29 2.19 17.91
N ALA A 274 12.10 2.49 18.45
CA ALA A 274 11.53 1.72 19.54
C ALA A 274 11.30 0.25 19.13
N LEU A 275 10.78 0.05 17.91
CA LEU A 275 10.59 -1.27 17.32
C LEU A 275 11.92 -2.02 17.14
N ALA A 276 12.91 -1.38 16.53
CA ALA A 276 14.23 -1.98 16.34
C ALA A 276 14.91 -2.31 17.68
N GLY A 277 14.75 -1.46 18.70
CA GLY A 277 15.24 -1.71 20.07
C GLY A 277 14.55 -2.88 20.77
N SER A 278 13.26 -3.11 20.52
CA SER A 278 12.52 -4.23 21.09
C SER A 278 12.93 -5.59 20.50
N ARG A 279 13.37 -5.62 19.23
CA ARG A 279 13.83 -6.84 18.54
C ARG A 279 15.23 -7.29 18.94
N LYS A 280 16.02 -6.43 19.57
CA LYS A 280 17.38 -6.77 20.06
C LYS A 280 17.37 -7.48 21.41
N ARG A 281 16.23 -7.52 22.10
CA ARG A 281 16.06 -8.17 23.42
C ARG A 281 15.47 -9.55 23.26
#